data_cfde625f9cef79b05dcc79497a18e11f
#
_entry.id   cfde625f9cef79b05dcc79497a18e11f
#
_cell.length_a   1.000
_cell.length_b   1.000
_cell.length_c   1.000
_cell.angle_alpha   90.00
_cell.angle_beta   90.00
_cell.angle_gamma   90.00
#
_symmetry.space_group_name_H-M   'P 1'
#
loop_
_entity.id
_entity.type
_entity.pdbx_description
1 polymer ?
#
loop_
_entity_poly.entity_id
_entity_poly.type
_entity_poly.pdbx_seq_one_letter_code
_entity_poly.pdbx_strand_id
1 'polypeptide(L)'
;DMYGRKSHAPLGYIYETMLRSRYRKSIEQASLLFGGSLKLCDEYTSIFRKQFVPFFKECKQVRYDENKIIGNPITIVYAGNLLFGREQMMVEFAKALESVNTKGLSHQFLLKVFSNTNPFPESLGVLDDKKNSLFMGCKPYSEVCEEMDKSELVLFIESFDKKNIQMTRLSFSTKIIDCMQSTAGILAIGPK
;
A
#
# COMPACT_ATOMS: atom_id res chain seq x y z
N ASP A 1 12.76 7.21 -1.10
CA ASP A 1 13.80 7.76 -1.99
C ASP A 1 14.77 8.62 -1.19
N MET A 2 16.02 8.18 -1.08
CA MET A 2 17.08 8.90 -0.35
C MET A 2 17.50 10.21 -1.04
N TYR A 3 17.34 10.30 -2.35
CA TYR A 3 17.74 11.47 -3.14
C TYR A 3 16.68 12.59 -3.17
N GLY A 4 15.43 12.28 -2.89
CA GLY A 4 14.33 13.25 -2.83
C GLY A 4 14.08 13.88 -1.47
N ARG A 5 14.71 13.37 -0.39
CA ARG A 5 14.55 13.93 0.95
C ARG A 5 15.44 15.14 1.15
N LYS A 6 14.85 16.23 1.63
CA LYS A 6 15.58 17.40 2.13
C LYS A 6 15.37 17.46 3.65
N SER A 7 16.44 17.33 4.42
CA SER A 7 16.38 17.61 5.86
C SER A 7 16.33 19.11 6.09
N HIS A 8 15.46 19.54 7.00
CA HIS A 8 15.36 20.93 7.42
C HIS A 8 16.25 21.25 8.64
N ALA A 9 16.94 20.23 9.20
CA ALA A 9 17.84 20.40 10.32
C ALA A 9 19.29 20.63 9.84
N PRO A 10 20.06 21.58 10.42
CA PRO A 10 21.44 21.88 10.00
C PRO A 10 22.36 20.65 9.99
N LEU A 11 22.30 19.83 11.03
CA LEU A 11 23.04 18.56 11.13
C LEU A 11 22.52 17.50 10.17
N GLY A 12 21.25 17.55 9.80
CA GLY A 12 20.64 16.64 8.82
C GLY A 12 21.24 16.79 7.43
N TYR A 13 21.60 18.01 7.02
CA TYR A 13 22.26 18.26 5.72
C TYR A 13 23.63 17.58 5.64
N ILE A 14 24.45 17.68 6.68
CA ILE A 14 25.78 17.03 6.74
C ILE A 14 25.60 15.52 6.68
N TYR A 15 24.69 14.96 7.47
CA TYR A 15 24.40 13.53 7.50
C TYR A 15 23.90 13.01 6.15
N GLU A 16 22.99 13.73 5.50
CA GLU A 16 22.49 13.38 4.16
C GLU A 16 23.61 13.41 3.10
N THR A 17 24.49 14.40 3.17
CA THR A 17 25.63 14.51 2.23
C THR A 17 26.58 13.34 2.40
N MET A 18 26.88 12.97 3.64
CA MET A 18 27.70 11.79 3.95
C MET A 18 27.04 10.49 3.48
N LEU A 19 25.75 10.32 3.72
CA LEU A 19 24.99 9.15 3.26
C LEU A 19 24.98 9.05 1.74
N ARG A 20 24.73 10.16 1.03
CA ARG A 20 24.74 10.21 -0.44
C ARG A 20 26.11 9.85 -1.00
N SER A 21 27.19 10.34 -0.39
CA SER A 21 28.56 9.99 -0.79
C SER A 21 28.84 8.49 -0.63
N ARG A 22 28.49 7.92 0.54
CA ARG A 22 28.66 6.47 0.81
C ARG A 22 27.81 5.63 -0.15
N TYR A 23 26.57 6.03 -0.36
CA TYR A 23 25.65 5.34 -1.26
C TYR A 23 26.19 5.34 -2.71
N ARG A 24 26.71 6.49 -3.18
CA ARG A 24 27.35 6.59 -4.50
C ARG A 24 28.54 5.63 -4.63
N LYS A 25 29.43 5.61 -3.65
CA LYS A 25 30.57 4.67 -3.64
C LYS A 25 30.14 3.21 -3.69
N SER A 26 29.10 2.85 -2.92
CA SER A 26 28.56 1.47 -2.95
C SER A 26 28.01 1.12 -4.33
N ILE A 27 27.29 2.04 -4.97
CA ILE A 27 26.78 1.84 -6.33
C ILE A 27 27.93 1.72 -7.34
N GLU A 28 28.97 2.55 -7.23
CA GLU A 28 30.13 2.49 -8.11
C GLU A 28 30.88 1.17 -8.03
N GLN A 29 30.95 0.56 -6.85
CA GLN A 29 31.63 -0.70 -6.59
C GLN A 29 30.76 -1.93 -6.91
N ALA A 30 29.44 -1.78 -7.00
CA ALA A 30 28.53 -2.89 -7.24
C ALA A 30 28.67 -3.46 -8.64
N SER A 31 28.73 -4.79 -8.76
CA SER A 31 28.73 -5.50 -10.04
C SER A 31 27.31 -5.60 -10.64
N LEU A 32 26.29 -5.68 -9.79
CA LEU A 32 24.88 -5.74 -10.19
C LEU A 32 24.06 -4.80 -9.31
N LEU A 33 23.10 -4.12 -9.92
CA LEU A 33 22.21 -3.17 -9.26
C LEU A 33 20.77 -3.51 -9.62
N PHE A 34 19.94 -3.68 -8.59
CA PHE A 34 18.54 -3.99 -8.75
C PHE A 34 17.67 -2.86 -8.23
N GLY A 35 16.53 -2.61 -8.89
CA GLY A 35 15.53 -1.64 -8.48
C GLY A 35 14.15 -2.25 -8.36
N GLY A 36 13.41 -1.87 -7.33
CA GLY A 36 12.07 -2.37 -7.04
C GLY A 36 10.95 -1.76 -7.90
N SER A 37 11.28 -0.92 -8.88
CA SER A 37 10.34 -0.42 -9.89
C SER A 37 11.09 -0.01 -11.16
N LEU A 38 10.41 -0.05 -12.32
CA LEU A 38 10.97 0.46 -13.59
C LEU A 38 11.37 1.92 -13.44
N LYS A 39 10.48 2.74 -12.90
CA LYS A 39 10.73 4.17 -12.71
C LYS A 39 11.94 4.47 -11.82
N LEU A 40 12.16 3.65 -10.78
CA LEU A 40 13.36 3.75 -9.95
C LEU A 40 14.61 3.36 -10.75
N CYS A 41 14.54 2.27 -11.53
CA CYS A 41 15.65 1.83 -12.37
C CYS A 41 16.06 2.91 -13.38
N ASP A 42 15.09 3.50 -14.08
CA ASP A 42 15.33 4.55 -15.08
C ASP A 42 15.97 5.80 -14.44
N GLU A 43 15.39 6.28 -13.35
CA GLU A 43 15.88 7.46 -12.65
C GLU A 43 17.30 7.25 -12.09
N TYR A 44 17.54 6.09 -11.45
CA TYR A 44 18.84 5.79 -10.86
C TYR A 44 19.90 5.47 -11.90
N THR A 45 19.54 4.84 -13.01
CA THR A 45 20.42 4.65 -14.15
C THR A 45 20.89 6.01 -14.69
N SER A 46 19.97 6.97 -14.81
CA SER A 46 20.29 8.35 -15.24
C SER A 46 21.21 9.07 -14.24
N ILE A 47 20.93 8.98 -12.93
CA ILE A 47 21.71 9.68 -11.88
C ILE A 47 23.10 9.10 -11.73
N PHE A 48 23.24 7.77 -11.72
CA PHE A 48 24.51 7.09 -11.43
C PHE A 48 25.29 6.66 -12.66
N ARG A 49 24.68 6.76 -13.85
CA ARG A 49 25.25 6.29 -15.12
C ARG A 49 25.69 4.81 -15.06
N LYS A 50 24.95 4.02 -14.28
CA LYS A 50 25.08 2.56 -14.17
C LYS A 50 23.71 1.93 -14.35
N GLN A 51 23.65 0.81 -15.03
CA GLN A 51 22.39 0.12 -15.30
C GLN A 51 21.81 -0.48 -14.04
N PHE A 52 20.55 -0.15 -13.75
CA PHE A 52 19.72 -0.81 -12.75
C PHE A 52 18.76 -1.76 -13.45
N VAL A 53 18.71 -2.99 -12.97
CA VAL A 53 17.82 -4.03 -13.48
C VAL A 53 16.58 -4.09 -12.61
N PRO A 54 15.36 -4.08 -13.19
CA PRO A 54 14.14 -4.19 -12.40
C PRO A 54 14.05 -5.58 -11.75
N PHE A 55 13.68 -5.59 -10.47
CA PHE A 55 13.46 -6.80 -9.70
C PHE A 55 12.18 -6.64 -8.88
N PHE A 56 11.14 -7.39 -9.27
CA PHE A 56 9.81 -7.28 -8.68
C PHE A 56 9.40 -8.59 -8.00
N LYS A 57 8.44 -8.48 -7.08
CA LYS A 57 7.68 -9.63 -6.62
C LYS A 57 6.91 -10.20 -7.81
N GLU A 58 7.06 -11.47 -8.06
CA GLU A 58 6.33 -12.17 -9.12
C GLU A 58 4.85 -12.30 -8.75
N CYS A 59 3.97 -12.08 -9.73
CA CYS A 59 2.59 -12.52 -9.67
C CYS A 59 2.53 -13.94 -10.26
N LYS A 60 2.44 -14.94 -9.40
CA LYS A 60 2.44 -16.35 -9.84
C LYS A 60 1.24 -16.69 -10.72
N GLN A 61 0.08 -16.18 -10.36
CA GLN A 61 -1.16 -16.39 -11.09
C GLN A 61 -2.17 -15.31 -10.73
N VAL A 62 -2.73 -14.66 -11.73
CA VAL A 62 -3.95 -13.86 -11.56
C VAL A 62 -5.11 -14.84 -11.43
N ARG A 63 -5.90 -14.71 -10.37
CA ARG A 63 -7.02 -15.59 -10.06
C ARG A 63 -8.32 -14.84 -10.30
N TYR A 64 -9.30 -15.55 -10.80
CA TYR A 64 -10.65 -15.06 -11.02
C TYR A 64 -11.65 -16.16 -10.72
N ASP A 65 -12.74 -15.85 -10.06
CA ASP A 65 -13.84 -16.79 -9.78
C ASP A 65 -15.12 -16.25 -10.40
N GLU A 66 -15.48 -16.81 -11.55
CA GLU A 66 -16.70 -16.43 -12.29
C GLU A 66 -18.00 -16.74 -11.52
N ASN A 67 -17.94 -17.68 -10.59
CA ASN A 67 -19.09 -18.16 -9.85
C ASN A 67 -19.16 -17.58 -8.43
N LYS A 68 -18.36 -16.56 -8.14
CA LYS A 68 -18.32 -15.95 -6.81
C LYS A 68 -19.66 -15.34 -6.44
N ILE A 69 -20.27 -15.89 -5.41
CA ILE A 69 -21.54 -15.38 -4.88
C ILE A 69 -21.26 -14.10 -4.10
N ILE A 70 -21.98 -13.04 -4.46
CA ILE A 70 -21.88 -11.76 -3.75
C ILE A 70 -22.68 -11.87 -2.45
N GLY A 71 -22.00 -11.69 -1.34
CA GLY A 71 -22.58 -11.73 0.00
C GLY A 71 -23.32 -10.44 0.37
N ASN A 72 -24.02 -10.49 1.49
CA ASN A 72 -24.56 -9.31 2.15
C ASN A 72 -24.26 -9.42 3.64
N PRO A 73 -23.32 -8.64 4.19
CA PRO A 73 -22.64 -7.50 3.57
C PRO A 73 -21.62 -7.90 2.49
N ILE A 74 -21.39 -7.01 1.53
CA ILE A 74 -20.24 -7.05 0.63
C ILE A 74 -18.99 -6.78 1.47
N THR A 75 -18.12 -7.76 1.59
CA THR A 75 -16.88 -7.64 2.38
C THR A 75 -15.76 -7.06 1.53
N ILE A 76 -15.12 -6.02 2.04
CA ILE A 76 -13.95 -5.36 1.45
C ILE A 76 -12.76 -5.61 2.36
N VAL A 77 -11.69 -6.22 1.85
CA VAL A 77 -10.49 -6.51 2.62
C VAL A 77 -9.34 -5.58 2.23
N TYR A 78 -8.76 -4.91 3.21
CA TYR A 78 -7.48 -4.24 3.08
C TYR A 78 -6.41 -5.03 3.82
N ALA A 79 -5.28 -5.29 3.15
CA ALA A 79 -4.11 -5.94 3.74
C ALA A 79 -2.84 -5.11 3.50
N GLY A 80 -2.27 -4.55 4.56
CA GLY A 80 -1.04 -3.76 4.44
C GLY A 80 -0.77 -2.83 5.62
N ASN A 81 0.37 -2.11 5.57
CA ASN A 81 0.66 -1.09 6.56
C ASN A 81 -0.17 0.18 6.33
N LEU A 82 -0.40 0.93 7.41
CA LEU A 82 -1.13 2.20 7.41
C LEU A 82 -0.22 3.43 7.27
N LEU A 83 1.05 3.23 6.91
CA LEU A 83 2.04 4.31 6.76
C LEU A 83 1.80 5.15 5.50
N PHE A 84 2.53 6.26 5.39
CA PHE A 84 2.52 7.16 4.22
C PHE A 84 1.14 7.73 3.89
N GLY A 85 0.38 8.11 4.93
CA GLY A 85 -0.94 8.71 4.78
C GLY A 85 -2.07 7.74 4.44
N ARG A 86 -1.80 6.42 4.40
CA ARG A 86 -2.84 5.42 4.14
C ARG A 86 -3.84 5.32 5.29
N GLU A 87 -3.40 5.55 6.54
CA GLU A 87 -4.30 5.59 7.69
C GLU A 87 -5.40 6.64 7.50
N GLN A 88 -5.02 7.87 7.16
CA GLN A 88 -5.96 8.95 6.88
C GLN A 88 -6.94 8.57 5.77
N MET A 89 -6.43 8.03 4.67
CA MET A 89 -7.26 7.59 3.55
C MET A 89 -8.20 6.46 3.93
N MET A 90 -7.75 5.54 4.79
CA MET A 90 -8.56 4.42 5.28
C MET A 90 -9.71 4.91 6.18
N VAL A 91 -9.44 5.90 7.03
CA VAL A 91 -10.47 6.55 7.86
C VAL A 91 -11.53 7.23 6.98
N GLU A 92 -11.11 7.99 5.96
CA GLU A 92 -12.06 8.64 5.03
C GLU A 92 -12.88 7.61 4.24
N PHE A 93 -12.26 6.50 3.83
CA PHE A 93 -12.95 5.41 3.17
C PHE A 93 -13.98 4.73 4.08
N ALA A 94 -13.62 4.45 5.35
CA ALA A 94 -14.54 3.86 6.33
C ALA A 94 -15.76 4.75 6.59
N LYS A 95 -15.56 6.07 6.74
CA LYS A 95 -16.65 7.05 6.88
C LYS A 95 -17.56 7.09 5.64
N ALA A 96 -16.95 6.99 4.45
CA ALA A 96 -17.73 6.93 3.20
C ALA A 96 -18.59 5.66 3.14
N LEU A 97 -18.08 4.50 3.57
CA LEU A 97 -18.85 3.26 3.67
C LEU A 97 -19.99 3.38 4.68
N GLU A 98 -19.74 3.95 5.85
CA GLU A 98 -20.81 4.23 6.83
C GLU A 98 -21.92 5.09 6.21
N SER A 99 -21.55 6.17 5.52
CA SER A 99 -22.49 7.04 4.82
C SER A 99 -23.29 6.29 3.74
N VAL A 100 -22.68 5.36 3.03
CA VAL A 100 -23.35 4.54 2.02
C VAL A 100 -24.30 3.54 2.68
N ASN A 101 -23.87 2.88 3.75
CA ASN A 101 -24.69 1.92 4.48
C ASN A 101 -25.95 2.55 5.10
N THR A 102 -25.89 3.83 5.51
CA THR A 102 -27.05 4.55 6.05
C THR A 102 -28.10 4.91 5.01
N LYS A 103 -27.77 4.87 3.71
CA LYS A 103 -28.71 5.21 2.62
C LYS A 103 -29.72 4.11 2.30
N GLY A 104 -29.69 2.97 3.00
CA GLY A 104 -30.66 1.89 2.82
C GLY A 104 -30.58 1.20 1.46
N LEU A 105 -29.37 1.04 0.90
CA LEU A 105 -29.14 0.29 -0.31
C LEU A 105 -29.43 -1.20 -0.11
N SER A 106 -29.65 -1.93 -1.20
CA SER A 106 -29.91 -3.36 -1.22
C SER A 106 -28.79 -4.20 -0.56
N HIS A 107 -27.56 -3.70 -0.59
CA HIS A 107 -26.40 -4.34 0.02
C HIS A 107 -25.77 -3.41 1.04
N GLN A 108 -25.30 -4.01 2.13
CA GLN A 108 -24.44 -3.36 3.12
C GLN A 108 -22.98 -3.68 2.78
N PHE A 109 -22.05 -2.85 3.27
CA PHE A 109 -20.61 -3.05 3.08
C PHE A 109 -19.92 -3.22 4.43
N LEU A 110 -18.94 -4.11 4.49
CA LEU A 110 -18.11 -4.36 5.66
C LEU A 110 -16.64 -4.26 5.27
N LEU A 111 -15.91 -3.33 5.87
CA LEU A 111 -14.46 -3.21 5.70
C LEU A 111 -13.74 -4.03 6.76
N LYS A 112 -12.81 -4.90 6.35
CA LYS A 112 -11.86 -5.60 7.24
C LYS A 112 -10.46 -5.08 6.97
N VAL A 113 -9.79 -4.57 8.01
CA VAL A 113 -8.44 -3.96 7.91
C VAL A 113 -7.42 -4.86 8.60
N PHE A 114 -6.57 -5.51 7.82
CA PHE A 114 -5.42 -6.28 8.29
C PHE A 114 -4.16 -5.42 8.20
N SER A 115 -3.53 -5.14 9.34
CA SER A 115 -2.33 -4.31 9.37
C SER A 115 -1.41 -4.70 10.52
N ASN A 116 -0.10 -4.64 10.26
CA ASN A 116 0.95 -4.71 11.27
C ASN A 116 1.27 -3.33 11.88
N THR A 117 0.60 -2.29 11.42
CA THR A 117 0.71 -0.93 11.96
C THR A 117 -0.54 -0.66 12.80
N ASN A 118 -0.37 -0.38 14.08
CA ASN A 118 -1.48 0.05 14.92
C ASN A 118 -1.89 1.48 14.51
N PRO A 119 -3.18 1.72 14.24
CA PRO A 119 -3.67 3.06 13.97
C PRO A 119 -3.63 3.92 15.23
N PHE A 120 -3.67 5.25 15.05
CA PHE A 120 -3.87 6.15 16.19
C PHE A 120 -5.22 5.89 16.87
N PRO A 121 -5.37 6.19 18.18
CA PRO A 121 -6.60 5.92 18.93
C PRO A 121 -7.86 6.50 18.28
N GLU A 122 -7.80 7.72 17.76
CA GLU A 122 -8.90 8.39 17.05
C GLU A 122 -9.25 7.69 15.73
N SER A 123 -8.26 7.20 15.01
CA SER A 123 -8.47 6.42 13.79
C SER A 123 -9.04 5.05 14.07
N LEU A 124 -8.58 4.42 15.16
CA LEU A 124 -9.06 3.09 15.57
C LEU A 124 -10.57 3.12 15.88
N GLY A 125 -11.07 4.18 16.51
CA GLY A 125 -12.50 4.33 16.78
C GLY A 125 -13.38 4.30 15.52
N VAL A 126 -12.83 4.74 14.37
CA VAL A 126 -13.52 4.67 13.08
C VAL A 126 -13.28 3.33 12.37
N LEU A 127 -12.04 2.83 12.40
CA LEU A 127 -11.65 1.61 11.69
C LEU A 127 -12.13 0.32 12.38
N ASP A 128 -12.62 0.44 13.61
CA ASP A 128 -13.13 -0.68 14.40
C ASP A 128 -14.48 -0.35 15.08
N ASP A 129 -15.40 0.27 14.31
CA ASP A 129 -16.74 0.64 14.78
C ASP A 129 -17.65 -0.59 15.04
N LYS A 130 -17.18 -1.79 14.71
CA LYS A 130 -17.84 -3.10 14.85
C LYS A 130 -19.09 -3.27 13.98
N LYS A 131 -19.47 -2.27 13.21
CA LYS A 131 -20.65 -2.29 12.35
C LYS A 131 -20.29 -2.22 10.87
N ASN A 132 -19.50 -1.23 10.49
CA ASN A 132 -19.13 -0.98 9.09
C ASN A 132 -17.66 -1.32 8.82
N SER A 133 -16.85 -1.36 9.88
CA SER A 133 -15.41 -1.67 9.79
C SER A 133 -14.92 -2.46 11.00
N LEU A 134 -13.95 -3.35 10.73
CA LEU A 134 -13.30 -4.21 11.71
C LEU A 134 -11.78 -4.10 11.55
N PHE A 135 -11.09 -3.67 12.58
CA PHE A 135 -9.64 -3.71 12.63
C PHE A 135 -9.18 -5.08 13.13
N MET A 136 -8.64 -5.88 12.20
CA MET A 136 -8.24 -7.27 12.46
C MET A 136 -6.81 -7.40 12.99
N GLY A 137 -6.05 -6.29 13.00
CA GLY A 137 -4.66 -6.29 13.43
C GLY A 137 -3.72 -7.09 12.53
N CYS A 138 -2.61 -7.54 13.11
CA CYS A 138 -1.63 -8.38 12.42
C CYS A 138 -2.04 -9.85 12.47
N LYS A 139 -2.11 -10.49 11.31
CA LYS A 139 -2.45 -11.91 11.15
C LYS A 139 -1.39 -12.61 10.30
N PRO A 140 -1.25 -13.94 10.41
CA PRO A 140 -0.43 -14.74 9.50
C PRO A 140 -0.82 -14.50 8.03
N TYR A 141 0.17 -14.47 7.15
CA TYR A 141 -0.05 -14.18 5.72
C TYR A 141 -1.04 -15.14 5.06
N SER A 142 -1.01 -16.43 5.40
CA SER A 142 -1.97 -17.43 4.90
C SER A 142 -3.40 -17.09 5.28
N GLU A 143 -3.65 -16.69 6.53
CA GLU A 143 -4.96 -16.29 7.02
C GLU A 143 -5.48 -15.03 6.30
N VAL A 144 -4.59 -14.06 6.05
CA VAL A 144 -4.94 -12.86 5.29
C VAL A 144 -5.29 -13.20 3.85
N CYS A 145 -4.54 -14.09 3.18
CA CYS A 145 -4.85 -14.55 1.84
C CYS A 145 -6.22 -15.24 1.76
N GLU A 146 -6.54 -16.10 2.74
CA GLU A 146 -7.86 -16.74 2.82
C GLU A 146 -8.99 -15.73 2.98
N GLU A 147 -8.80 -14.70 3.81
CA GLU A 147 -9.79 -13.63 3.98
C GLU A 147 -9.97 -12.79 2.71
N MET A 148 -8.87 -12.53 1.97
CA MET A 148 -8.94 -11.87 0.67
C MET A 148 -9.68 -12.74 -0.35
N ASP A 149 -9.45 -14.05 -0.37
CA ASP A 149 -10.15 -14.98 -1.26
C ASP A 149 -11.64 -15.10 -0.95
N LYS A 150 -12.03 -15.02 0.33
CA LYS A 150 -13.44 -15.05 0.76
C LYS A 150 -14.18 -13.74 0.50
N SER A 151 -13.47 -12.61 0.44
CA SER A 151 -14.07 -11.28 0.27
C SER A 151 -14.52 -11.03 -1.17
N GLU A 152 -15.52 -10.18 -1.37
CA GLU A 152 -15.95 -9.75 -2.70
C GLU A 152 -14.96 -8.76 -3.32
N LEU A 153 -14.36 -7.89 -2.50
CA LEU A 153 -13.43 -6.87 -2.94
C LEU A 153 -12.16 -6.85 -2.08
N VAL A 154 -11.03 -6.62 -2.73
CA VAL A 154 -9.78 -6.25 -2.07
C VAL A 154 -9.46 -4.79 -2.35
N LEU A 155 -9.11 -4.05 -1.30
CA LEU A 155 -8.85 -2.62 -1.38
C LEU A 155 -7.35 -2.34 -1.55
N PHE A 156 -7.01 -1.68 -2.64
CA PHE A 156 -5.71 -1.06 -2.84
C PHE A 156 -5.84 0.46 -2.66
N ILE A 157 -5.23 1.03 -1.61
CA ILE A 157 -5.38 2.44 -1.28
C ILE A 157 -4.02 3.11 -1.09
N GLU A 158 -3.85 4.29 -1.68
CA GLU A 158 -2.68 5.14 -1.56
C GLU A 158 -3.09 6.59 -1.24
N SER A 159 -2.19 7.36 -0.66
CA SER A 159 -2.47 8.73 -0.23
C SER A 159 -2.50 9.72 -1.38
N PHE A 160 -3.43 10.70 -1.33
CA PHE A 160 -3.47 11.87 -2.21
C PHE A 160 -2.62 13.04 -1.71
N ASP A 161 -2.00 12.93 -0.53
CA ASP A 161 -1.13 13.97 -0.01
C ASP A 161 0.15 14.09 -0.84
N LYS A 162 0.47 15.31 -1.27
CA LYS A 162 1.61 15.59 -2.16
C LYS A 162 2.95 15.13 -1.59
N LYS A 163 3.14 15.23 -0.27
CA LYS A 163 4.37 14.80 0.39
C LYS A 163 4.50 13.27 0.33
N ASN A 164 3.42 12.56 0.59
CA ASN A 164 3.40 11.09 0.53
C ASN A 164 3.57 10.60 -0.91
N ILE A 165 2.92 11.24 -1.89
CA ILE A 165 3.12 10.96 -3.33
C ILE A 165 4.59 11.13 -3.70
N GLN A 166 5.22 12.24 -3.29
CA GLN A 166 6.64 12.49 -3.56
C GLN A 166 7.55 11.46 -2.90
N MET A 167 7.22 11.02 -1.69
CA MET A 167 8.00 10.01 -0.96
C MET A 167 7.92 8.62 -1.60
N THR A 168 6.78 8.26 -2.16
CA THR A 168 6.53 6.94 -2.74
C THR A 168 6.65 6.90 -4.26
N ARG A 169 6.97 8.03 -4.92
CA ARG A 169 6.94 8.21 -6.37
C ARG A 169 7.75 7.21 -7.20
N LEU A 170 8.80 6.63 -6.60
CA LEU A 170 9.65 5.61 -7.22
C LEU A 170 9.36 4.19 -6.69
N SER A 171 8.45 4.08 -5.74
CA SER A 171 8.11 2.79 -5.14
C SER A 171 7.06 2.06 -5.99
N PHE A 172 7.22 0.76 -6.08
CA PHE A 172 6.17 -0.14 -6.53
C PHE A 172 5.52 -0.80 -5.31
N SER A 173 4.21 -0.66 -5.17
CA SER A 173 3.51 -1.28 -4.05
C SER A 173 3.25 -2.76 -4.33
N THR A 174 4.00 -3.63 -3.65
CA THR A 174 3.86 -5.09 -3.82
C THR A 174 2.49 -5.63 -3.39
N LYS A 175 1.71 -4.84 -2.64
CA LYS A 175 0.33 -5.20 -2.26
C LYS A 175 -0.60 -5.44 -3.45
N ILE A 176 -0.38 -4.73 -4.57
CA ILE A 176 -1.18 -4.96 -5.78
C ILE A 176 -1.01 -6.39 -6.30
N ILE A 177 0.16 -6.98 -6.12
CA ILE A 177 0.42 -8.37 -6.51
C ILE A 177 -0.43 -9.32 -5.66
N ASP A 178 -0.53 -9.08 -4.35
CA ASP A 178 -1.37 -9.88 -3.47
C ASP A 178 -2.85 -9.74 -3.85
N CYS A 179 -3.30 -8.51 -4.17
CA CYS A 179 -4.66 -8.28 -4.68
C CYS A 179 -4.93 -9.05 -5.98
N MET A 180 -3.99 -9.05 -6.94
CA MET A 180 -4.13 -9.79 -8.21
C MET A 180 -4.11 -11.31 -8.04
N GLN A 181 -3.52 -11.81 -6.96
CA GLN A 181 -3.46 -13.24 -6.64
C GLN A 181 -4.69 -13.72 -5.86
N SER A 182 -5.56 -12.84 -5.40
CA SER A 182 -6.85 -13.19 -4.79
C SER A 182 -7.93 -13.43 -5.85
N THR A 183 -9.03 -14.08 -5.46
CA THR A 183 -10.22 -14.25 -6.30
C THR A 183 -11.20 -13.09 -6.20
N ALA A 184 -10.90 -12.09 -5.38
CA ALA A 184 -11.73 -10.91 -5.18
C ALA A 184 -11.55 -9.86 -6.29
N GLY A 185 -12.57 -9.04 -6.52
CA GLY A 185 -12.44 -7.85 -7.35
C GLY A 185 -11.52 -6.82 -6.71
N ILE A 186 -10.78 -6.05 -7.51
CA ILE A 186 -9.85 -5.04 -6.99
C ILE A 186 -10.51 -3.67 -7.01
N LEU A 187 -10.63 -3.05 -5.84
CA LEU A 187 -10.99 -1.64 -5.68
C LEU A 187 -9.72 -0.82 -5.45
N ALA A 188 -9.33 -0.01 -6.43
CA ALA A 188 -8.12 0.81 -6.35
C ALA A 188 -8.46 2.29 -6.15
N ILE A 189 -7.88 2.90 -5.11
CA ILE A 189 -8.04 4.32 -4.77
C ILE A 189 -6.65 4.94 -4.60
N GLY A 190 -6.34 5.94 -5.39
CA GLY A 190 -5.04 6.61 -5.33
C GLY A 190 -4.83 7.64 -6.43
N PRO A 191 -3.74 8.39 -6.36
CA PRO A 191 -3.39 9.36 -7.41
C PRO A 191 -3.05 8.62 -8.72
N LYS A 192 -3.27 9.35 -9.84
CA LYS A 192 -2.90 8.90 -11.18
C LYS A 192 -1.39 8.96 -11.40
#